data_4596adfb45b35baea03d52ffa97ae0ae
#
_entry.id   4596adfb45b35baea03d52ffa97ae0ae
#
_cell.length_a   1.000
_cell.length_b   1.000
_cell.length_c   1.000
_cell.angle_alpha   90.00
_cell.angle_beta   90.00
_cell.angle_gamma   90.00
#
_symmetry.space_group_name_H-M   'P 1'
#
loop_
_entity.id
_entity.type
_entity.pdbx_description
1 polymer ?
#
loop_
_entity_poly.entity_id
_entity_poly.type
_entity_poly.pdbx_seq_one_letter_code
_entity_poly.pdbx_strand_id
1 'polypeptide(L)'
;FGIGLPDWADPHLLQVGQGLFLRYPVPMLQTLLVRSLPEVYAGERIAAVLGHTQRLEAGVPRRFGETLQFFFDVASPEGFSPQGRGIRTTLRVRLLHAAIRRMVPEKNAINQEDLAATLVTFSAFILQGMERFGIDLSPEEEAGWMHLWEVTGALLGLQVRFRNRA
;
A
#
# COMPACT_ATOMS: atom_id res chain seq x y z
N PHE A 1 13.62 -17.96 9.98
CA PHE A 1 13.71 -16.65 9.33
C PHE A 1 12.72 -15.73 10.03
N GLY A 2 13.17 -14.97 11.05
CA GLY A 2 12.40 -13.86 11.62
C GLY A 2 12.46 -12.70 10.63
N ILE A 3 11.43 -12.53 9.81
CA ILE A 3 11.29 -11.31 9.03
C ILE A 3 10.70 -10.28 10.00
N GLY A 4 11.59 -9.50 10.60
CA GLY A 4 11.24 -8.36 11.44
C GLY A 4 10.93 -7.11 10.61
N LEU A 5 10.44 -6.09 11.28
CA LEU A 5 10.37 -4.75 10.71
C LEU A 5 11.79 -4.25 10.36
N PRO A 6 11.95 -3.34 9.41
CA PRO A 6 13.23 -2.66 9.19
C PRO A 6 13.71 -1.98 10.48
N ASP A 7 15.03 -1.94 10.70
CA ASP A 7 15.63 -1.35 11.92
C ASP A 7 15.27 0.14 12.11
N TRP A 8 14.92 0.81 11.03
CA TRP A 8 14.51 2.21 11.03
C TRP A 8 13.00 2.42 11.23
N ALA A 9 12.20 1.34 11.35
CA ALA A 9 10.77 1.47 11.58
C ALA A 9 10.51 2.05 12.98
N ASP A 10 9.79 3.15 13.03
CA ASP A 10 9.40 3.81 14.26
C ASP A 10 8.03 3.27 14.73
N PRO A 11 7.99 2.54 15.87
CA PRO A 11 6.74 1.98 16.38
C PRO A 11 5.69 3.05 16.72
N HIS A 12 6.13 4.24 17.16
CA HIS A 12 5.22 5.33 17.48
C HIS A 12 4.53 5.86 16.21
N LEU A 13 5.29 6.15 15.16
CA LEU A 13 4.73 6.59 13.89
C LEU A 13 3.82 5.54 13.26
N LEU A 14 4.13 4.25 13.39
CA LEU A 14 3.23 3.18 12.94
C LEU A 14 1.90 3.23 13.69
N GLN A 15 1.90 3.40 15.00
CA GLN A 15 0.68 3.53 15.81
C GLN A 15 -0.12 4.78 15.43
N VAL A 16 0.55 5.91 15.20
CA VAL A 16 -0.10 7.15 14.74
C VAL A 16 -0.80 6.93 13.39
N GLY A 17 -0.13 6.35 12.40
CA GLY A 17 -0.72 6.06 11.10
C GLY A 17 -1.90 5.08 11.17
N GLN A 18 -1.80 4.05 12.00
CA GLN A 18 -2.91 3.11 12.24
C GLN A 18 -4.07 3.78 12.98
N GLY A 19 -3.78 4.65 13.96
CA GLY A 19 -4.77 5.45 14.68
C GLY A 19 -5.53 6.40 13.75
N LEU A 20 -4.84 6.99 12.78
CA LEU A 20 -5.44 7.83 11.76
C LEU A 20 -6.49 7.07 10.95
N PHE A 21 -6.16 5.86 10.50
CA PHE A 21 -7.11 5.02 9.76
C PHE A 21 -8.34 4.65 10.60
N LEU A 22 -8.15 4.34 11.89
CA LEU A 22 -9.26 4.06 12.79
C LEU A 22 -10.22 5.26 12.98
N ARG A 23 -9.66 6.45 12.95
CA ARG A 23 -10.45 7.69 13.13
C ARG A 23 -11.22 8.08 11.88
N TYR A 24 -10.64 7.85 10.69
CA TYR A 24 -11.21 8.30 9.43
C TYR A 24 -11.31 7.17 8.38
N PRO A 25 -11.88 6.00 8.70
CA PRO A 25 -11.89 4.87 7.76
C PRO A 25 -12.68 5.18 6.48
N VAL A 26 -13.80 5.86 6.60
CA VAL A 26 -14.70 6.12 5.45
C VAL A 26 -14.06 7.04 4.43
N PRO A 27 -13.59 8.27 4.74
CA PRO A 27 -12.97 9.13 3.73
C PRO A 27 -11.68 8.55 3.15
N MET A 28 -10.90 7.81 3.93
CA MET A 28 -9.71 7.12 3.42
C MET A 28 -10.07 6.02 2.42
N LEU A 29 -11.06 5.19 2.72
CA LEU A 29 -11.55 4.17 1.80
C LEU A 29 -12.21 4.78 0.55
N GLN A 30 -12.96 5.85 0.69
CA GLN A 30 -13.52 6.57 -0.47
C GLN A 30 -12.40 7.06 -1.38
N THR A 31 -11.34 7.69 -0.83
CA THR A 31 -10.20 8.14 -1.61
C THR A 31 -9.49 6.95 -2.28
N LEU A 32 -9.30 5.85 -1.56
CA LEU A 32 -8.73 4.62 -2.11
C LEU A 32 -9.50 4.15 -3.34
N LEU A 33 -10.84 4.15 -3.26
CA LEU A 33 -11.71 3.62 -4.29
C LEU A 33 -11.84 4.52 -5.51
N VAL A 34 -12.04 5.83 -5.29
CA VAL A 34 -12.38 6.74 -6.38
C VAL A 34 -11.17 7.43 -7.01
N ARG A 35 -10.01 7.35 -6.37
CA ARG A 35 -8.77 7.98 -6.84
C ARG A 35 -7.61 7.00 -6.92
N SER A 36 -7.20 6.41 -5.80
CA SER A 36 -5.96 5.61 -5.74
C SER A 36 -6.00 4.40 -6.67
N LEU A 37 -7.05 3.60 -6.62
CA LEU A 37 -7.16 2.41 -7.46
C LEU A 37 -7.31 2.73 -8.96
N PRO A 38 -8.15 3.70 -9.39
CA PRO A 38 -8.19 4.10 -10.79
C PRO A 38 -6.83 4.55 -11.32
N GLU A 39 -6.06 5.32 -10.57
CA GLU A 39 -4.70 5.76 -10.95
C GLU A 39 -3.74 4.58 -11.10
N VAL A 40 -3.78 3.61 -10.19
CA VAL A 40 -2.98 2.38 -10.33
C VAL A 40 -3.33 1.65 -11.62
N TYR A 41 -4.62 1.53 -11.95
CA TYR A 41 -5.08 0.81 -13.14
C TYR A 41 -4.88 1.58 -14.45
N ALA A 42 -4.72 2.90 -14.41
CA ALA A 42 -4.38 3.73 -15.57
C ALA A 42 -2.92 3.52 -16.04
N GLY A 43 -2.06 2.96 -15.20
CA GLY A 43 -0.67 2.65 -15.56
C GLY A 43 -0.60 1.55 -16.62
N GLU A 44 -0.07 1.87 -17.81
CA GLU A 44 -0.02 0.94 -18.97
C GLU A 44 0.61 -0.41 -18.61
N ARG A 45 1.78 -0.43 -17.95
CA ARG A 45 2.45 -1.67 -17.52
C ARG A 45 1.63 -2.46 -16.52
N ILE A 46 0.99 -1.77 -15.58
CA ILE A 46 0.14 -2.42 -14.57
C ILE A 46 -1.09 -3.03 -15.26
N ALA A 47 -1.72 -2.29 -16.16
CA ALA A 47 -2.85 -2.78 -16.94
C ALA A 47 -2.49 -4.02 -17.78
N ALA A 48 -1.31 -4.02 -18.43
CA ALA A 48 -0.81 -5.16 -19.20
C ALA A 48 -0.62 -6.40 -18.32
N VAL A 49 0.08 -6.27 -17.17
CA VAL A 49 0.27 -7.36 -16.19
C VAL A 49 -1.06 -7.92 -15.72
N LEU A 50 -2.05 -7.04 -15.48
CA LEU A 50 -3.39 -7.43 -15.07
C LEU A 50 -4.13 -8.20 -16.15
N GLY A 51 -4.01 -7.79 -17.42
CA GLY A 51 -4.58 -8.46 -18.57
C GLY A 51 -4.05 -9.90 -18.71
N HIS A 52 -2.72 -10.07 -18.66
CA HIS A 52 -2.10 -11.40 -18.75
C HIS A 52 -2.47 -12.37 -17.63
N THR A 53 -2.73 -11.85 -16.44
CA THR A 53 -3.16 -12.70 -15.32
C THR A 53 -4.65 -13.05 -15.35
N GLN A 54 -5.37 -12.72 -16.43
CA GLN A 54 -6.83 -12.89 -16.61
C GLN A 54 -7.67 -12.35 -15.42
N ARG A 55 -7.07 -11.44 -14.65
CA ARG A 55 -7.69 -10.91 -13.44
C ARG A 55 -8.51 -9.64 -13.70
N LEU A 56 -8.49 -9.09 -14.93
CA LEU A 56 -9.21 -7.87 -15.28
C LEU A 56 -10.70 -8.10 -15.48
N GLU A 57 -11.11 -9.15 -16.20
CA GLU A 57 -12.51 -9.32 -16.62
C GLU A 57 -13.34 -10.13 -15.62
N ALA A 58 -12.84 -11.27 -15.16
CA ALA A 58 -13.57 -12.17 -14.25
C ALA A 58 -13.31 -11.92 -12.77
N GLY A 59 -12.29 -11.12 -12.41
CA GLY A 59 -11.76 -11.02 -11.06
C GLY A 59 -11.79 -9.64 -10.42
N VAL A 60 -12.39 -8.62 -11.04
CA VAL A 60 -12.41 -7.24 -10.49
C VAL A 60 -12.97 -7.21 -9.07
N PRO A 61 -14.14 -7.80 -8.75
CA PRO A 61 -14.67 -7.79 -7.38
C PRO A 61 -13.76 -8.51 -6.39
N ARG A 62 -13.17 -9.64 -6.80
CA ARG A 62 -12.25 -10.41 -5.96
C ARG A 62 -10.96 -9.63 -5.69
N ARG A 63 -10.35 -9.05 -6.72
CA ARG A 63 -9.13 -8.22 -6.54
C ARG A 63 -9.37 -7.02 -5.68
N PHE A 64 -10.51 -6.39 -5.88
CA PHE A 64 -10.94 -5.30 -5.04
C PHE A 64 -11.00 -5.72 -3.57
N GLY A 65 -11.64 -6.85 -3.28
CA GLY A 65 -11.68 -7.41 -1.93
C GLY A 65 -10.29 -7.78 -1.38
N GLU A 66 -9.41 -8.36 -2.21
CA GLU A 66 -8.02 -8.67 -1.84
C GLU A 66 -7.22 -7.38 -1.52
N THR A 67 -7.41 -6.30 -2.29
CA THR A 67 -6.75 -5.01 -2.04
C THR A 67 -7.30 -4.35 -0.79
N LEU A 68 -8.61 -4.35 -0.58
CA LEU A 68 -9.20 -3.85 0.65
C LEU A 68 -8.70 -4.65 1.87
N GLN A 69 -8.67 -5.97 1.78
CA GLN A 69 -8.16 -6.80 2.86
C GLN A 69 -6.69 -6.49 3.17
N PHE A 70 -5.85 -6.32 2.14
CA PHE A 70 -4.46 -5.89 2.31
C PHE A 70 -4.37 -4.54 3.02
N PHE A 71 -5.18 -3.57 2.59
CA PHE A 71 -5.21 -2.24 3.19
C PHE A 71 -5.63 -2.30 4.67
N PHE A 72 -6.68 -3.04 4.98
CA PHE A 72 -7.11 -3.25 6.37
C PHE A 72 -6.06 -3.98 7.21
N ASP A 73 -5.45 -5.03 6.69
CA ASP A 73 -4.42 -5.79 7.42
C ASP A 73 -3.20 -4.93 7.77
N VAL A 74 -2.82 -3.98 6.89
CA VAL A 74 -1.70 -3.05 7.09
C VAL A 74 -2.10 -1.91 8.04
N ALA A 75 -3.25 -1.29 7.82
CA ALA A 75 -3.66 -0.07 8.52
C ALA A 75 -4.39 -0.33 9.85
N SER A 76 -4.72 -1.57 10.18
CA SER A 76 -5.36 -1.88 11.46
C SER A 76 -4.35 -1.84 12.63
N PRO A 77 -4.84 -1.59 13.86
CA PRO A 77 -4.01 -1.72 15.06
C PRO A 77 -3.29 -3.06 15.09
N GLU A 78 -2.06 -3.08 15.57
CA GLU A 78 -1.24 -4.29 15.64
C GLU A 78 -0.92 -4.97 14.29
N GLY A 79 -1.29 -4.37 13.14
CA GLY A 79 -0.97 -4.92 11.82
C GLY A 79 0.51 -5.26 11.67
N PHE A 80 1.38 -4.47 12.29
CA PHE A 80 2.83 -4.65 12.33
C PHE A 80 3.37 -5.27 13.62
N SER A 81 2.52 -5.77 14.51
CA SER A 81 2.98 -6.59 15.64
C SER A 81 3.56 -7.93 15.14
N PRO A 82 4.37 -8.64 15.95
CA PRO A 82 4.95 -9.93 15.56
C PRO A 82 3.93 -10.98 15.11
N GLN A 83 2.71 -10.92 15.64
CA GLN A 83 1.57 -11.77 15.27
C GLN A 83 0.64 -11.09 14.27
N GLY A 84 0.94 -9.84 13.90
CA GLY A 84 0.10 -8.99 13.08
C GLY A 84 -0.16 -9.54 11.68
N ARG A 85 -1.31 -9.21 11.14
CA ARG A 85 -1.73 -9.66 9.81
C ARG A 85 -1.02 -8.87 8.70
N GLY A 86 -0.68 -7.60 8.96
CA GLY A 86 -0.04 -6.71 7.99
C GLY A 86 1.28 -7.24 7.46
N ILE A 87 2.17 -7.70 8.35
CA ILE A 87 3.45 -8.32 7.95
C ILE A 87 3.20 -9.53 7.06
N ARG A 88 2.35 -10.46 7.50
CA ARG A 88 2.08 -11.70 6.77
C ARG A 88 1.44 -11.45 5.41
N THR A 89 0.46 -10.55 5.36
CA THR A 89 -0.21 -10.19 4.11
C THR A 89 0.73 -9.50 3.14
N THR A 90 1.57 -8.58 3.62
CA THR A 90 2.59 -7.90 2.80
C THR A 90 3.59 -8.90 2.21
N LEU A 91 4.05 -9.86 2.99
CA LEU A 91 4.96 -10.90 2.49
C LEU A 91 4.29 -11.84 1.48
N ARG A 92 3.02 -12.16 1.65
CA ARG A 92 2.24 -12.93 0.65
C ARG A 92 2.15 -12.15 -0.68
N VAL A 93 1.87 -10.85 -0.61
CA VAL A 93 1.84 -9.99 -1.80
C VAL A 93 3.21 -9.94 -2.46
N ARG A 94 4.30 -9.82 -1.70
CA ARG A 94 5.67 -9.87 -2.23
C ARG A 94 5.96 -11.18 -2.97
N LEU A 95 5.56 -12.31 -2.41
CA LEU A 95 5.70 -13.62 -3.06
C LEU A 95 4.84 -13.72 -4.32
N LEU A 96 3.61 -13.21 -4.29
CA LEU A 96 2.74 -13.14 -5.46
C LEU A 96 3.38 -12.29 -6.57
N HIS A 97 3.94 -11.13 -6.25
CA HIS A 97 4.66 -10.30 -7.20
C HIS A 97 5.85 -11.02 -7.82
N ALA A 98 6.61 -11.79 -7.02
CA ALA A 98 7.71 -12.60 -7.52
C ALA A 98 7.25 -13.72 -8.48
N ALA A 99 6.10 -14.34 -8.20
CA ALA A 99 5.51 -15.34 -9.07
C ALA A 99 5.02 -14.70 -10.39
N ILE A 100 4.30 -13.57 -10.32
CA ILE A 100 3.80 -12.85 -11.49
C ILE A 100 4.96 -12.47 -12.41
N ARG A 101 6.07 -11.91 -11.87
CA ARG A 101 7.26 -11.55 -12.66
C ARG A 101 7.83 -12.71 -13.49
N ARG A 102 7.60 -13.97 -13.07
CA ARG A 102 8.04 -15.17 -13.80
C ARG A 102 7.03 -15.66 -14.83
N MET A 103 5.76 -15.29 -14.66
CA MET A 103 4.65 -15.81 -15.45
C MET A 103 4.25 -14.90 -16.61
N VAL A 104 4.47 -13.59 -16.46
CA VAL A 104 4.07 -12.62 -17.48
C VAL A 104 5.22 -12.35 -18.46
N PRO A 105 4.92 -12.12 -19.75
CA PRO A 105 5.93 -11.84 -20.76
C PRO A 105 6.54 -10.45 -20.67
N GLU A 106 5.90 -9.54 -19.94
CA GLU A 106 6.37 -8.16 -19.76
C GLU A 106 7.72 -8.14 -19.04
N LYS A 107 8.73 -7.68 -19.77
CA LYS A 107 10.04 -7.42 -19.16
C LYS A 107 9.90 -6.33 -18.08
N ASN A 108 10.48 -6.61 -16.93
CA ASN A 108 10.47 -5.70 -15.78
C ASN A 108 9.07 -5.45 -15.18
N ALA A 109 8.13 -6.39 -15.33
CA ALA A 109 6.84 -6.33 -14.63
C ALA A 109 7.03 -6.18 -13.12
N ILE A 110 6.22 -5.34 -12.50
CA ILE A 110 6.25 -5.06 -11.05
C ILE A 110 7.68 -4.69 -10.59
N ASN A 111 8.30 -3.75 -11.29
CA ASN A 111 9.62 -3.24 -10.96
C ASN A 111 9.57 -2.25 -9.78
N GLN A 112 10.71 -1.65 -9.43
CA GLN A 112 10.81 -0.70 -8.32
C GLN A 112 9.97 0.57 -8.54
N GLU A 113 9.87 1.04 -9.78
CA GLU A 113 9.07 2.18 -10.16
C GLU A 113 7.57 1.89 -10.02
N ASP A 114 7.11 0.73 -10.49
CA ASP A 114 5.70 0.29 -10.38
C ASP A 114 5.30 0.15 -8.90
N LEU A 115 6.18 -0.41 -8.06
CA LEU A 115 5.97 -0.52 -6.62
C LEU A 115 5.89 0.85 -5.95
N ALA A 116 6.83 1.75 -6.27
CA ALA A 116 6.86 3.10 -5.71
C ALA A 116 5.61 3.89 -6.11
N ALA A 117 5.26 3.87 -7.40
CA ALA A 117 4.06 4.55 -7.90
C ALA A 117 2.79 4.05 -7.19
N THR A 118 2.63 2.72 -7.06
CA THR A 118 1.49 2.13 -6.34
C THR A 118 1.46 2.58 -4.88
N LEU A 119 2.61 2.61 -4.20
CA LEU A 119 2.64 3.05 -2.80
C LEU A 119 2.32 4.53 -2.62
N VAL A 120 2.68 5.40 -3.57
CA VAL A 120 2.28 6.81 -3.57
C VAL A 120 0.76 6.95 -3.61
N THR A 121 0.06 6.08 -4.35
CA THR A 121 -1.40 6.13 -4.41
C THR A 121 -2.06 5.72 -3.09
N PHE A 122 -1.44 4.83 -2.31
CA PHE A 122 -1.94 4.41 -0.99
C PHE A 122 -1.50 5.35 0.15
N SER A 123 -0.46 6.13 -0.06
CA SER A 123 0.08 7.07 0.93
C SER A 123 -0.34 8.51 0.64
N ALA A 124 0.38 9.20 -0.23
CA ALA A 124 0.20 10.62 -0.50
C ALA A 124 -1.19 10.96 -1.08
N PHE A 125 -1.75 10.10 -1.95
CA PHE A 125 -3.08 10.37 -2.50
C PHE A 125 -4.19 10.25 -1.46
N ILE A 126 -4.04 9.37 -0.47
CA ILE A 126 -4.97 9.28 0.66
C ILE A 126 -4.92 10.58 1.46
N LEU A 127 -3.73 11.10 1.80
CA LEU A 127 -3.59 12.38 2.52
C LEU A 127 -4.21 13.55 1.75
N GLN A 128 -3.95 13.64 0.43
CA GLN A 128 -4.59 14.65 -0.43
C GLN A 128 -6.11 14.48 -0.50
N GLY A 129 -6.61 13.26 -0.39
CA GLY A 129 -8.05 13.00 -0.29
C GLY A 129 -8.64 13.52 1.01
N MET A 130 -7.92 13.33 2.13
CA MET A 130 -8.33 13.86 3.44
C MET A 130 -8.45 15.37 3.42
N GLU A 131 -7.44 16.06 2.86
CA GLU A 131 -7.48 17.52 2.66
C GLU A 131 -8.71 17.97 1.85
N ARG A 132 -9.03 17.25 0.75
CA ARG A 132 -10.23 17.54 -0.07
C ARG A 132 -11.56 17.31 0.65
N PHE A 133 -11.60 16.44 1.65
CA PHE A 133 -12.73 16.27 2.54
C PHE A 133 -12.79 17.34 3.65
N GLY A 134 -11.84 18.30 3.66
CA GLY A 134 -11.75 19.34 4.70
C GLY A 134 -11.27 18.78 6.03
N ILE A 135 -10.54 17.68 6.04
CA ILE A 135 -9.97 17.07 7.24
C ILE A 135 -8.52 17.53 7.36
N ASP A 136 -8.29 18.43 8.31
CA ASP A 136 -6.94 18.91 8.62
C ASP A 136 -6.23 17.88 9.51
N LEU A 137 -5.11 17.38 9.01
CA LEU A 137 -4.25 16.45 9.72
C LEU A 137 -3.07 17.19 10.33
N SER A 138 -2.64 16.77 11.52
CA SER A 138 -1.40 17.26 12.09
C SER A 138 -0.18 16.74 11.31
N PRO A 139 0.96 17.45 11.35
CA PRO A 139 2.20 16.96 10.72
C PRO A 139 2.62 15.57 11.21
N GLU A 140 2.33 15.22 12.45
CA GLU A 140 2.61 13.92 13.03
C GLU A 140 1.72 12.81 12.41
N GLU A 141 0.45 13.10 12.18
CA GLU A 141 -0.49 12.16 11.56
C GLU A 141 -0.13 11.89 10.10
N GLU A 142 0.24 12.95 9.36
CA GLU A 142 0.75 12.80 8.00
C GLU A 142 2.03 11.97 7.97
N ALA A 143 2.98 12.28 8.86
CA ALA A 143 4.23 11.52 8.99
C ALA A 143 3.97 10.07 9.37
N GLY A 144 3.07 9.79 10.29
CA GLY A 144 2.68 8.44 10.69
C GLY A 144 2.07 7.64 9.55
N TRP A 145 1.16 8.26 8.77
CA TRP A 145 0.58 7.63 7.60
C TRP A 145 1.61 7.33 6.50
N MET A 146 2.48 8.28 6.20
CA MET A 146 3.57 8.08 5.23
C MET A 146 4.52 7.00 5.69
N HIS A 147 4.90 6.99 6.98
CA HIS A 147 5.78 5.99 7.56
C HIS A 147 5.20 4.56 7.50
N LEU A 148 3.90 4.41 7.77
CA LEU A 148 3.18 3.15 7.64
C LEU A 148 3.36 2.53 6.25
N TRP A 149 3.20 3.34 5.21
CA TRP A 149 3.35 2.89 3.82
C TRP A 149 4.81 2.73 3.40
N GLU A 150 5.73 3.50 3.97
CA GLU A 150 7.17 3.33 3.77
C GLU A 150 7.65 1.97 4.30
N VAL A 151 7.25 1.60 5.51
CA VAL A 151 7.53 0.30 6.11
C VAL A 151 6.89 -0.83 5.27
N THR A 152 5.65 -0.65 4.84
CA THR A 152 4.97 -1.59 3.94
C THR A 152 5.76 -1.79 2.64
N GLY A 153 6.24 -0.70 2.05
CA GLY A 153 7.06 -0.74 0.83
C GLY A 153 8.36 -1.53 1.00
N ALA A 154 9.06 -1.30 2.11
CA ALA A 154 10.27 -2.05 2.43
C ALA A 154 10.00 -3.57 2.55
N LEU A 155 8.92 -3.95 3.22
CA LEU A 155 8.48 -5.34 3.32
C LEU A 155 8.10 -5.94 1.96
N LEU A 156 7.51 -5.15 1.05
CA LEU A 156 7.23 -5.54 -0.34
C LEU A 156 8.51 -5.69 -1.18
N GLY A 157 9.64 -5.18 -0.71
CA GLY A 157 10.92 -5.22 -1.39
C GLY A 157 11.26 -3.95 -2.18
N LEU A 158 10.60 -2.84 -1.89
CA LEU A 158 11.00 -1.53 -2.39
C LEU A 158 12.33 -1.11 -1.74
N GLN A 159 13.28 -0.69 -2.55
CA GLN A 159 14.63 -0.32 -2.11
C GLN A 159 14.80 1.19 -1.87
N VAL A 160 13.83 1.99 -2.29
CA VAL A 160 13.84 3.46 -2.15
C VAL A 160 12.95 3.85 -0.96
N ARG A 161 13.43 4.79 -0.14
CA ARG A 161 12.63 5.42 0.91
C ARG A 161 12.03 6.72 0.39
N PHE A 162 10.80 7.02 0.80
CA PHE A 162 10.22 8.34 0.56
C PHE A 162 10.98 9.35 1.43
N ARG A 163 11.63 10.33 0.81
CA ARG A 163 12.22 11.44 1.58
C ARG A 163 11.14 12.45 1.85
N ASN A 164 10.82 12.68 3.11
CA ASN A 164 10.08 13.88 3.49
C ASN A 164 10.89 15.09 3.05
N ARG A 165 10.28 15.99 2.31
CA ARG A 165 10.86 17.33 2.14
C ARG A 165 10.81 17.99 3.52
N ALA A 166 11.95 18.24 4.11
CA ALA A 166 12.10 19.10 5.28
C ALA A 166 11.65 20.50 4.94
#